data_e6adfc459f872024890885f35609ebb1
#
_entry.id   e6adfc459f872024890885f35609ebb1
#
_cell.length_a   1.000
_cell.length_b   1.000
_cell.length_c   1.000
_cell.angle_alpha   90.00
_cell.angle_beta   90.00
_cell.angle_gamma   90.00
#
_symmetry.space_group_name_H-M   'P 1'
#
loop_
_entity.id
_entity.type
_entity.pdbx_description
1 polymer ?
#
loop_
_entity_poly.entity_id
_entity_poly.type
_entity_poly.pdbx_seq_one_letter_code
_entity_poly.pdbx_strand_id
1 'polypeptide(L)'
;LGLSALIVVVAVILLYSMIYLVPGDPVSVILGPRATPEMKASLNAKMGLDRPFVVQVASFLGNVFRGDLGWDYFSHRPVKAIIFNHLPHTLILVLTGIAWAICLGLPLGCYSAIRRNSFLDKITGVLSVSVIAIPSFVVSVYALLVFAVTLKWFPAIGVGDRKSTRLNSS
;
A
#
# COMPACT_ATOMS: atom_id res chain seq x y z
N LEU A 1 -3.52 14.87 17.09
CA LEU A 1 -2.13 14.38 17.20
C LEU A 1 -2.00 13.28 18.24
N GLY A 2 -2.50 13.44 19.48
CA GLY A 2 -2.41 12.42 20.53
C GLY A 2 -3.11 11.10 20.17
N LEU A 3 -4.33 11.18 19.63
CA LEU A 3 -5.09 10.00 19.19
C LEU A 3 -4.38 9.27 18.04
N SER A 4 -3.80 9.99 17.10
CA SER A 4 -3.05 9.39 15.99
C SER A 4 -1.79 8.67 16.47
N ALA A 5 -1.06 9.24 17.42
CA ALA A 5 0.09 8.58 18.04
C ALA A 5 -0.32 7.31 18.79
N LEU A 6 -1.43 7.36 19.53
CA LEU A 6 -1.97 6.18 20.23
C LEU A 6 -2.32 5.06 19.24
N ILE A 7 -2.97 5.38 18.11
CA ILE A 7 -3.32 4.40 17.07
C ILE A 7 -2.07 3.75 16.51
N VAL A 8 -1.02 4.51 16.23
CA VAL A 8 0.25 3.96 15.74
C VAL A 8 0.88 3.02 16.75
N VAL A 9 0.92 3.40 18.02
CA VAL A 9 1.47 2.55 19.09
C VAL A 9 0.69 1.25 19.21
N VAL A 10 -0.65 1.33 19.24
CA VAL A 10 -1.52 0.14 19.29
C VAL A 10 -1.29 -0.75 18.07
N ALA A 11 -1.21 -0.18 16.87
CA ALA A 11 -0.96 -0.94 15.65
C ALA A 11 0.40 -1.66 15.69
N VAL A 12 1.45 -1.02 16.18
CA VAL A 12 2.78 -1.63 16.37
C VAL A 12 2.70 -2.79 17.36
N ILE A 13 2.04 -2.60 18.51
CA ILE A 13 1.86 -3.66 19.51
C ILE A 13 1.13 -4.86 18.90
N LEU A 14 0.05 -4.62 18.15
CA LEU A 14 -0.73 -5.68 17.50
C LEU A 14 0.13 -6.43 16.47
N LEU A 15 0.88 -5.72 15.63
CA LEU A 15 1.75 -6.34 14.61
C LEU A 15 2.83 -7.22 15.26
N TYR A 16 3.48 -6.72 16.30
CA TYR A 16 4.46 -7.54 17.05
C TYR A 16 3.82 -8.73 17.74
N SER A 17 2.61 -8.57 18.29
CA SER A 17 1.87 -9.67 18.92
C SER A 17 1.54 -10.77 17.91
N MET A 18 1.27 -10.44 16.65
CA MET A 18 1.00 -11.41 15.60
C MET A 18 2.19 -12.33 15.33
N ILE A 19 3.42 -11.85 15.48
CA ILE A 19 4.64 -12.68 15.33
C ILE A 19 4.64 -13.84 16.34
N TYR A 20 4.10 -13.64 17.53
CA TYR A 20 4.02 -14.66 18.58
C TYR A 20 2.76 -15.53 18.51
N LEU A 21 1.70 -15.03 17.86
CA LEU A 21 0.42 -15.76 17.71
C LEU A 21 0.44 -16.73 16.51
N VAL A 22 1.19 -16.40 15.47
CA VAL A 22 1.29 -17.24 14.28
C VAL A 22 2.24 -18.41 14.59
N PRO A 23 1.76 -19.67 14.52
CA PRO A 23 2.63 -20.82 14.73
C PRO A 23 3.66 -20.89 13.61
N GLY A 24 4.94 -20.83 13.97
CA GLY A 24 6.08 -20.88 13.04
C GLY A 24 7.19 -19.95 13.48
N ASP A 25 8.40 -20.27 13.03
CA ASP A 25 9.57 -19.43 13.25
C ASP A 25 9.73 -18.47 12.06
N PRO A 26 9.52 -17.15 12.25
CA PRO A 26 9.63 -16.17 11.17
C PRO A 26 10.99 -16.18 10.49
N VAL A 27 12.05 -16.51 11.24
CA VAL A 27 13.39 -16.62 10.70
C VAL A 27 13.54 -17.81 9.77
N SER A 28 12.88 -18.92 10.08
CA SER A 28 12.84 -20.10 9.20
C SER A 28 12.12 -19.80 7.87
N VAL A 29 11.11 -18.96 7.89
CA VAL A 29 10.40 -18.53 6.67
C VAL A 29 11.31 -17.67 5.78
N ILE A 30 12.08 -16.76 6.38
CA ILE A 30 13.00 -15.88 5.65
C ILE A 30 14.18 -16.65 5.06
N LEU A 31 14.80 -17.52 5.86
CA LEU A 31 15.98 -18.27 5.46
C LEU A 31 15.66 -19.50 4.58
N GLY A 32 14.43 -19.98 4.64
CA GLY A 32 14.00 -21.16 3.92
C GLY A 32 14.47 -22.49 4.54
N PRO A 33 14.17 -23.63 3.87
CA PRO A 33 14.36 -24.98 4.42
C PRO A 33 15.83 -25.42 4.58
N ARG A 34 16.77 -24.67 4.00
CA ARG A 34 18.20 -24.97 4.08
C ARG A 34 18.94 -24.20 5.18
N ALA A 35 18.21 -23.50 6.06
CA ALA A 35 18.79 -22.71 7.13
C ALA A 35 19.46 -23.57 8.18
N THR A 36 20.73 -23.30 8.46
CA THR A 36 21.46 -23.92 9.58
C THR A 36 21.05 -23.29 10.91
N PRO A 37 21.19 -24.01 12.05
CA PRO A 37 20.91 -23.44 13.38
C PRO A 37 21.69 -22.13 13.65
N GLU A 38 22.93 -22.04 13.17
CA GLU A 38 23.76 -20.85 13.35
C GLU A 38 23.22 -19.66 12.55
N MET A 39 22.76 -19.89 11.30
CA MET A 39 22.12 -18.85 10.49
C MET A 39 20.85 -18.33 11.15
N LYS A 40 20.04 -19.21 11.72
CA LYS A 40 18.83 -18.83 12.45
C LYS A 40 19.16 -18.01 13.69
N ALA A 41 20.11 -18.44 14.50
CA ALA A 41 20.54 -17.72 15.69
C ALA A 41 21.09 -16.32 15.34
N SER A 42 21.91 -16.22 14.30
CA SER A 42 22.45 -14.94 13.81
C SER A 42 21.36 -13.98 13.33
N LEU A 43 20.37 -14.48 12.59
CA LEU A 43 19.27 -13.64 12.11
C LEU A 43 18.31 -13.24 13.24
N ASN A 44 18.01 -14.14 14.17
CA ASN A 44 17.23 -13.84 15.38
C ASN A 44 17.87 -12.71 16.18
N ALA A 45 19.16 -12.77 16.41
CA ALA A 45 19.90 -11.72 17.12
C ALA A 45 19.88 -10.39 16.34
N LYS A 46 20.06 -10.42 15.02
CA LYS A 46 19.99 -9.22 14.16
C LYS A 46 18.61 -8.57 14.14
N MET A 47 17.56 -9.38 14.15
CA MET A 47 16.18 -8.91 14.22
C MET A 47 15.75 -8.53 15.64
N GLY A 48 16.55 -8.88 16.66
CA GLY A 48 16.25 -8.63 18.07
C GLY A 48 15.09 -9.46 18.61
N LEU A 49 14.77 -10.58 17.96
CA LEU A 49 13.67 -11.48 18.35
C LEU A 49 14.02 -12.31 19.60
N ASP A 50 15.28 -12.34 20.01
CA ASP A 50 15.80 -12.91 21.24
C ASP A 50 15.49 -12.08 22.49
N ARG A 51 15.03 -10.82 22.30
CA ARG A 51 14.75 -9.90 23.40
C ARG A 51 13.30 -10.03 23.89
N PRO A 52 13.02 -9.62 25.16
CA PRO A 52 11.65 -9.55 25.63
C PRO A 52 10.76 -8.69 24.73
N PHE A 53 9.50 -9.06 24.56
CA PHE A 53 8.52 -8.38 23.71
C PHE A 53 8.48 -6.85 23.92
N VAL A 54 8.43 -6.42 25.18
CA VAL A 54 8.38 -4.97 25.52
C VAL A 54 9.62 -4.24 25.01
N VAL A 55 10.79 -4.87 25.08
CA VAL A 55 12.06 -4.30 24.59
C VAL A 55 12.06 -4.21 23.06
N GLN A 56 11.50 -5.19 22.36
CA GLN A 56 11.38 -5.16 20.91
C GLN A 56 10.50 -3.99 20.45
N VAL A 57 9.30 -3.86 21.03
CA VAL A 57 8.37 -2.76 20.73
C VAL A 57 9.00 -1.40 21.04
N ALA A 58 9.62 -1.25 22.23
CA ALA A 58 10.25 0.01 22.62
C ALA A 58 11.44 0.37 21.72
N SER A 59 12.27 -0.60 21.36
CA SER A 59 13.38 -0.40 20.42
C SER A 59 12.90 0.00 19.04
N PHE A 60 11.86 -0.65 18.52
CA PHE A 60 11.28 -0.31 17.23
C PHE A 60 10.73 1.12 17.21
N LEU A 61 9.92 1.48 18.21
CA LEU A 61 9.40 2.85 18.32
C LEU A 61 10.53 3.88 18.45
N GLY A 62 11.55 3.59 19.25
CA GLY A 62 12.72 4.46 19.38
C GLY A 62 13.47 4.66 18.06
N ASN A 63 13.62 3.61 17.25
CA ASN A 63 14.24 3.68 15.94
C ASN A 63 13.39 4.46 14.94
N VAL A 64 12.07 4.26 14.95
CA VAL A 64 11.13 5.02 14.12
C VAL A 64 11.23 6.52 14.40
N PHE A 65 11.28 6.93 15.67
CA PHE A 65 11.47 8.35 16.03
C PHE A 65 12.82 8.92 15.56
N ARG A 66 13.84 8.09 15.37
CA ARG A 66 15.13 8.48 14.79
C ARG A 66 15.16 8.44 13.26
N GLY A 67 14.05 8.06 12.63
CA GLY A 67 13.93 7.92 11.17
C GLY A 67 14.53 6.62 10.62
N ASP A 68 14.81 5.66 11.51
CA ASP A 68 15.21 4.31 11.13
C ASP A 68 13.99 3.39 11.16
N LEU A 69 13.52 3.01 9.97
CA LEU A 69 12.37 2.13 9.77
C LEU A 69 12.78 0.64 9.69
N GLY A 70 14.06 0.36 9.88
CA GLY A 70 14.59 -0.99 9.83
C GLY A 70 14.89 -1.49 8.42
N TRP A 71 15.09 -2.79 8.34
CA TRP A 71 15.53 -3.50 7.15
C TRP A 71 14.49 -4.55 6.73
N ASP A 72 14.16 -4.59 5.45
CA ASP A 72 13.36 -5.67 4.89
C ASP A 72 14.25 -6.85 4.47
N TYR A 73 14.10 -7.94 5.19
CA TYR A 73 14.93 -9.15 5.02
C TYR A 73 14.53 -9.96 3.78
N PHE A 74 13.35 -9.76 3.20
CA PHE A 74 12.94 -10.42 1.96
C PHE A 74 13.55 -9.78 0.73
N SER A 75 13.44 -8.46 0.62
CA SER A 75 13.99 -7.72 -0.52
C SER A 75 15.45 -7.28 -0.32
N HIS A 76 16.05 -7.57 0.84
CA HIS A 76 17.41 -7.15 1.22
C HIS A 76 17.66 -5.65 1.04
N ARG A 77 16.67 -4.83 1.45
CA ARG A 77 16.73 -3.38 1.28
C ARG A 77 16.24 -2.65 2.54
N PRO A 78 16.77 -1.46 2.85
CA PRO A 78 16.23 -0.66 3.93
C PRO A 78 14.79 -0.23 3.60
N VAL A 79 13.87 -0.36 4.58
CA VAL A 79 12.45 -0.02 4.43
C VAL A 79 12.27 1.42 3.95
N LYS A 80 13.11 2.35 4.46
CA LYS A 80 13.13 3.75 4.01
C LYS A 80 13.31 3.87 2.49
N ALA A 81 14.24 3.14 1.91
CA ALA A 81 14.48 3.18 0.46
C ALA A 81 13.28 2.63 -0.33
N ILE A 82 12.63 1.58 0.17
CA ILE A 82 11.42 1.01 -0.45
C ILE A 82 10.31 2.07 -0.48
N ILE A 83 10.05 2.72 0.66
CA ILE A 83 9.03 3.76 0.78
C ILE A 83 9.33 4.92 -0.19
N PHE A 84 10.54 5.48 -0.15
CA PHE A 84 10.88 6.62 -1.00
C PHE A 84 10.88 6.31 -2.49
N ASN A 85 11.13 5.06 -2.88
CA ASN A 85 11.03 4.65 -4.28
C ASN A 85 9.57 4.54 -4.78
N HIS A 86 8.65 4.13 -3.91
CA HIS A 86 7.24 3.97 -4.30
C HIS A 86 6.38 5.22 -4.04
N LEU A 87 6.77 6.05 -3.07
CA LEU A 87 6.04 7.26 -2.69
C LEU A 87 5.76 8.22 -3.86
N PRO A 88 6.72 8.54 -4.76
CA PRO A 88 6.44 9.43 -5.88
C PRO A 88 5.34 8.91 -6.81
N HIS A 89 5.36 7.63 -7.11
CA HIS A 89 4.33 7.00 -7.96
C HIS A 89 2.95 7.07 -7.31
N THR A 90 2.88 6.79 -6.01
CA THR A 90 1.64 6.91 -5.22
C THR A 90 1.15 8.35 -5.19
N LEU A 91 2.03 9.32 -4.97
CA LEU A 91 1.67 10.74 -4.96
C LEU A 91 1.14 11.21 -6.32
N ILE A 92 1.80 10.84 -7.41
CA ILE A 92 1.33 11.17 -8.76
C ILE A 92 -0.06 10.59 -8.99
N LEU A 93 -0.28 9.32 -8.64
CA LEU A 93 -1.57 8.66 -8.79
C LEU A 93 -2.67 9.37 -7.99
N VAL A 94 -2.40 9.65 -6.71
CA VAL A 94 -3.35 10.33 -5.81
C VAL A 94 -3.66 11.75 -6.30
N LEU A 95 -2.63 12.53 -6.62
CA LEU A 95 -2.81 13.92 -7.09
C LEU A 95 -3.57 13.96 -8.42
N THR A 96 -3.28 13.04 -9.35
CA THR A 96 -4.01 12.92 -10.61
C THR A 96 -5.47 12.55 -10.35
N GLY A 97 -5.74 11.59 -9.46
CA GLY A 97 -7.10 11.23 -9.06
C GLY A 97 -7.87 12.38 -8.44
N ILE A 98 -7.25 13.15 -7.55
CA ILE A 98 -7.85 14.36 -6.94
C ILE A 98 -8.12 15.42 -8.02
N ALA A 99 -7.18 15.66 -8.92
CA ALA A 99 -7.36 16.63 -10.00
C ALA A 99 -8.58 16.27 -10.88
N TRP A 100 -8.70 15.00 -11.28
CA TRP A 100 -9.88 14.52 -12.02
C TRP A 100 -11.17 14.65 -11.20
N ALA A 101 -11.15 14.30 -9.93
CA ALA A 101 -12.32 14.44 -9.05
C ALA A 101 -12.79 15.90 -8.95
N ILE A 102 -11.85 16.85 -8.82
CA ILE A 102 -12.16 18.28 -8.80
C ILE A 102 -12.66 18.76 -10.16
N CYS A 103 -11.97 18.43 -11.24
CA CYS A 103 -12.32 18.89 -12.59
C CYS A 103 -13.69 18.39 -13.07
N LEU A 104 -14.10 17.21 -12.67
CA LEU A 104 -15.39 16.64 -13.06
C LEU A 104 -16.45 16.82 -11.96
N GLY A 105 -16.11 16.57 -10.72
CA GLY A 105 -17.06 16.56 -9.61
C GLY A 105 -17.57 17.95 -9.26
N LEU A 106 -16.71 18.97 -9.19
CA LEU A 106 -17.15 20.33 -8.85
C LEU A 106 -18.10 20.92 -9.90
N PRO A 107 -17.79 20.91 -11.22
CA PRO A 107 -18.74 21.46 -12.21
C PRO A 107 -20.07 20.72 -12.26
N LEU A 108 -20.04 19.37 -12.17
CA LEU A 108 -21.26 18.58 -12.14
C LEU A 108 -22.09 18.86 -10.88
N GLY A 109 -21.44 18.92 -9.71
CA GLY A 109 -22.11 19.26 -8.46
C GLY A 109 -22.70 20.67 -8.44
N CYS A 110 -21.94 21.66 -8.90
CA CYS A 110 -22.44 23.04 -9.02
C CYS A 110 -23.61 23.14 -10.00
N TYR A 111 -23.52 22.48 -11.14
CA TYR A 111 -24.62 22.48 -12.11
C TYR A 111 -25.91 21.85 -11.55
N SER A 112 -25.78 20.69 -10.90
CA SER A 112 -26.90 20.03 -10.22
C SER A 112 -27.53 20.90 -9.12
N ALA A 113 -26.71 21.62 -8.35
CA ALA A 113 -27.20 22.52 -7.31
C ALA A 113 -27.99 23.71 -7.90
N ILE A 114 -27.56 24.28 -9.02
CA ILE A 114 -28.22 25.41 -9.70
C ILE A 114 -29.51 24.94 -10.39
N ARG A 115 -29.48 23.81 -11.07
CA ARG A 115 -30.62 23.25 -11.81
C ARG A 115 -31.22 22.03 -11.10
N ARG A 116 -31.72 22.26 -9.91
CA ARG A 116 -32.37 21.23 -9.09
C ARG A 116 -33.57 20.58 -9.83
N ASN A 117 -33.71 19.28 -9.70
CA ASN A 117 -34.69 18.43 -10.39
C ASN A 117 -34.52 18.32 -11.90
N SER A 118 -33.45 18.82 -12.49
CA SER A 118 -33.12 18.59 -13.90
C SER A 118 -32.79 17.12 -14.19
N PHE A 119 -32.82 16.74 -15.47
CA PHE A 119 -32.43 15.39 -15.88
C PHE A 119 -30.97 15.05 -15.48
N LEU A 120 -30.06 16.02 -15.60
CA LEU A 120 -28.66 15.85 -15.19
C LEU A 120 -28.52 15.73 -13.68
N ASP A 121 -29.31 16.46 -12.89
CA ASP A 121 -29.30 16.33 -11.43
C ASP A 121 -29.73 14.92 -10.98
N LYS A 122 -30.79 14.39 -11.59
CA LYS A 122 -31.24 13.02 -11.32
C LYS A 122 -30.20 11.98 -11.70
N ILE A 123 -29.57 12.10 -12.85
CA ILE A 123 -28.52 11.17 -13.31
C ILE A 123 -27.30 11.24 -12.38
N THR A 124 -26.80 12.44 -12.07
CA THR A 124 -25.64 12.59 -11.17
C THR A 124 -25.95 12.04 -9.79
N GLY A 125 -27.16 12.24 -9.28
CA GLY A 125 -27.57 11.66 -8.00
C GLY A 125 -27.57 10.13 -8.03
N VAL A 126 -28.19 9.53 -9.03
CA VAL A 126 -28.21 8.06 -9.19
C VAL A 126 -26.81 7.49 -9.37
N LEU A 127 -26.00 8.10 -10.24
CA LEU A 127 -24.60 7.66 -10.46
C LEU A 127 -23.77 7.76 -9.19
N SER A 128 -23.88 8.85 -8.43
CA SER A 128 -23.14 9.02 -7.19
C SER A 128 -23.45 7.92 -6.17
N VAL A 129 -24.72 7.61 -5.98
CA VAL A 129 -25.13 6.54 -5.05
C VAL A 129 -24.69 5.18 -5.58
N SER A 130 -24.83 4.93 -6.89
CA SER A 130 -24.42 3.66 -7.49
C SER A 130 -22.91 3.41 -7.38
N VAL A 131 -22.09 4.43 -7.61
CA VAL A 131 -20.62 4.32 -7.51
C VAL A 131 -20.19 4.06 -6.06
N ILE A 132 -20.83 4.68 -5.07
CA ILE A 132 -20.52 4.45 -3.65
C ILE A 132 -20.94 3.03 -3.24
N ALA A 133 -22.01 2.48 -3.80
CA ALA A 133 -22.50 1.14 -3.49
C ALA A 133 -21.56 0.03 -4.02
N ILE A 134 -20.79 0.30 -5.07
CA ILE A 134 -19.86 -0.68 -5.65
C ILE A 134 -18.49 -0.58 -4.94
N PRO A 135 -17.95 -1.68 -4.43
CA PRO A 135 -16.60 -1.67 -3.86
C PRO A 135 -15.57 -1.14 -4.86
N SER A 136 -14.73 -0.20 -4.45
CA SER A 136 -13.77 0.50 -5.32
C SER A 136 -12.80 -0.45 -6.05
N PHE A 137 -12.42 -1.58 -5.44
CA PHE A 137 -11.57 -2.57 -6.10
C PHE A 137 -12.26 -3.22 -7.31
N VAL A 138 -13.59 -3.42 -7.26
CA VAL A 138 -14.36 -3.99 -8.38
C VAL A 138 -14.33 -3.01 -9.56
N VAL A 139 -14.58 -1.72 -9.30
CA VAL A 139 -14.50 -0.67 -10.32
C VAL A 139 -13.10 -0.63 -10.94
N SER A 140 -12.06 -0.72 -10.10
CA SER A 140 -10.67 -0.70 -10.55
C SER A 140 -10.32 -1.89 -11.45
N VAL A 141 -10.75 -3.11 -11.07
CA VAL A 141 -10.52 -4.32 -11.88
C VAL A 141 -11.25 -4.23 -13.22
N TYR A 142 -12.52 -3.80 -13.24
CA TYR A 142 -13.25 -3.64 -14.50
C TYR A 142 -12.65 -2.53 -15.37
N ALA A 143 -12.24 -1.42 -14.79
CA ALA A 143 -11.56 -0.35 -15.53
C ALA A 143 -10.27 -0.87 -16.16
N LEU A 144 -9.46 -1.64 -15.43
CA LEU A 144 -8.25 -2.26 -15.96
C LEU A 144 -8.56 -3.23 -17.10
N LEU A 145 -9.56 -4.09 -16.97
CA LEU A 145 -9.97 -5.02 -18.02
C LEU A 145 -10.41 -4.28 -19.29
N VAL A 146 -11.23 -3.25 -19.14
CA VAL A 146 -11.73 -2.49 -20.28
C VAL A 146 -10.62 -1.67 -20.92
N PHE A 147 -9.93 -0.83 -20.17
CA PHE A 147 -8.99 0.15 -20.73
C PHE A 147 -7.61 -0.42 -21.04
N ALA A 148 -7.11 -1.37 -20.26
CA ALA A 148 -5.78 -1.93 -20.47
C ALA A 148 -5.82 -3.20 -21.32
N VAL A 149 -6.76 -4.12 -21.09
CA VAL A 149 -6.79 -5.41 -21.77
C VAL A 149 -7.58 -5.33 -23.09
N THR A 150 -8.79 -4.78 -23.06
CA THR A 150 -9.69 -4.76 -24.23
C THR A 150 -9.33 -3.62 -25.18
N LEU A 151 -9.31 -2.37 -24.68
CA LEU A 151 -9.04 -1.18 -25.50
C LEU A 151 -7.52 -0.95 -25.69
N LYS A 152 -6.68 -1.53 -24.87
CA LYS A 152 -5.20 -1.38 -24.92
C LYS A 152 -4.73 0.09 -24.88
N TRP A 153 -5.50 0.96 -24.23
CA TRP A 153 -5.15 2.38 -24.10
C TRP A 153 -4.04 2.61 -23.09
N PHE A 154 -3.98 1.74 -22.07
CA PHE A 154 -2.98 1.81 -20.99
C PHE A 154 -2.24 0.49 -20.85
N PRO A 155 -0.99 0.49 -20.36
CA PRO A 155 -0.27 -0.75 -20.05
C PRO A 155 -0.95 -1.46 -18.87
N ALA A 156 -1.16 -2.77 -18.99
CA ALA A 156 -1.76 -3.60 -17.93
C ALA A 156 -0.85 -3.77 -16.71
N ILE A 157 0.45 -3.65 -16.89
CA ILE A 157 1.49 -3.77 -15.86
C ILE A 157 2.28 -2.46 -15.81
N GLY A 158 2.65 -2.03 -14.59
CA GLY A 158 3.19 -0.71 -14.30
C GLY A 158 4.31 -0.21 -15.23
N VAL A 159 4.57 1.09 -15.16
CA VAL A 159 5.40 1.89 -16.06
C VAL A 159 6.88 1.41 -16.19
N GLY A 160 7.31 0.45 -15.36
CA GLY A 160 8.72 -0.04 -15.33
C GLY A 160 9.10 -1.05 -16.41
N ASP A 161 8.13 -1.68 -17.08
CA ASP A 161 8.43 -2.91 -17.86
C ASP A 161 8.64 -2.71 -19.37
N ARG A 162 8.67 -1.46 -19.85
CA ARG A 162 8.95 -1.18 -21.27
C ARG A 162 10.37 -1.57 -21.72
N LYS A 163 11.31 -1.78 -20.79
CA LYS A 163 12.70 -2.15 -21.13
C LYS A 163 12.95 -3.66 -21.19
N SER A 164 12.18 -4.47 -20.46
CA SER A 164 12.39 -5.92 -20.44
C SER A 164 11.82 -6.64 -21.67
N THR A 165 10.75 -6.11 -22.27
CA THR A 165 10.12 -6.74 -23.45
C THR A 165 10.97 -6.63 -24.72
N ARG A 166 11.89 -5.67 -24.80
CA ARG A 166 12.78 -5.54 -25.97
C ARG A 166 14.02 -6.44 -25.93
N LEU A 167 14.38 -6.98 -24.78
CA LEU A 167 15.56 -7.85 -24.63
C LEU A 167 15.27 -9.34 -24.86
N ASN A 168 14.02 -9.74 -24.97
CA ASN A 168 13.62 -11.14 -25.16
C ASN A 168 13.17 -11.45 -26.61
N SER A 169 13.37 -10.55 -27.54
CA SER A 169 13.03 -10.71 -28.98
C SER A 169 14.24 -10.65 -29.92
N SER A 170 15.42 -11.00 -29.40
CA SER A 170 16.63 -11.19 -30.19
C SER A 170 17.27 -12.55 -29.95
#